data_fbbc24d1f020de8584ef247ab1512a51
#
_entry.id   fbbc24d1f020de8584ef247ab1512a51
#
_cell.length_a   1.000
_cell.length_b   1.000
_cell.length_c   1.000
_cell.angle_alpha   90.00
_cell.angle_beta   90.00
_cell.angle_gamma   90.00
#
_symmetry.space_group_name_H-M   'P 1'
#
loop_
_entity.id
_entity.type
_entity.pdbx_description
1 polymer ?
#
loop_
_entity_poly.entity_id
_entity_poly.type
_entity_poly.pdbx_seq_one_letter_code
_entity_poly.pdbx_strand_id
1 'polypeptide(L)'
;MEFLVSNYPPLKTGCKTFADTFYSLIPQTSKLDIAVGYVSSDALIELQKTIELNRNIQALNLIVGMHYFDKFTKVQYNAAMHLNEFLTENNMGGVRLVTAFRYHGKLYSYSNKKGPFACIIGSNNLSSIIDGGVRVYENSVLLQEQNATKEMSGFISQLAQTATKNIAELDINEFNQENPLLEGHEFVKRLSPHDIALAMYTKTKTSFEIPIKPYEISPQSNLNVFFGKGRESKNGLVKPRHWYEVELIVPKNVTSQEGYPQSKTEDAVFTVITDDGWSFKCKVSGDYSKNFRSEGDLKILGKWLKGRLENAGVLKVGEPVTAKTLKDYGRDTFTLTKTITPGIWFLDFEVKK
;
A
#
# COMPACT_ATOMS: atom_id res chain seq x y z
N MET A 1 -0.01 -14.92 -26.19
CA MET A 1 -1.06 -14.12 -25.53
C MET A 1 -1.61 -14.89 -24.34
N GLU A 2 -1.70 -14.27 -23.15
CA GLU A 2 -2.26 -14.89 -21.94
C GLU A 2 -3.25 -13.90 -21.29
N PHE A 3 -4.44 -14.40 -20.90
CA PHE A 3 -5.48 -13.60 -20.28
C PHE A 3 -5.27 -13.53 -18.76
N LEU A 4 -5.34 -12.34 -18.19
CA LEU A 4 -5.12 -12.04 -16.78
C LEU A 4 -6.41 -11.49 -16.16
N VAL A 5 -6.73 -11.92 -14.95
CA VAL A 5 -7.94 -11.49 -14.24
C VAL A 5 -7.66 -11.21 -12.77
N SER A 6 -8.52 -10.49 -12.09
CA SER A 6 -8.40 -10.24 -10.64
C SER A 6 -8.52 -11.50 -9.79
N ASN A 7 -9.23 -12.51 -10.27
CA ASN A 7 -9.27 -13.88 -9.73
C ASN A 7 -9.68 -14.01 -8.25
N TYR A 8 -10.69 -13.26 -7.80
CA TYR A 8 -11.26 -13.37 -6.45
C TYR A 8 -12.77 -13.70 -6.48
N PRO A 9 -13.32 -14.24 -5.37
CA PRO A 9 -14.73 -14.63 -5.31
C PRO A 9 -15.68 -13.46 -5.59
N PRO A 10 -16.86 -13.72 -6.17
CA PRO A 10 -17.37 -15.04 -6.55
C PRO A 10 -16.80 -15.60 -7.86
N LEU A 11 -16.06 -14.80 -8.65
CA LEU A 11 -15.49 -15.21 -9.93
C LEU A 11 -14.00 -15.57 -9.79
N LYS A 12 -13.74 -16.85 -9.56
CA LYS A 12 -12.40 -17.45 -9.61
C LYS A 12 -12.23 -18.28 -10.86
N THR A 13 -11.07 -18.16 -11.49
CA THR A 13 -10.69 -18.88 -12.72
C THR A 13 -9.31 -19.53 -12.55
N GLY A 14 -8.87 -20.31 -13.52
CA GLY A 14 -7.50 -20.82 -13.61
C GLY A 14 -6.50 -19.80 -14.19
N CYS A 15 -6.93 -18.58 -14.56
CA CYS A 15 -6.05 -17.56 -15.12
C CYS A 15 -5.12 -16.98 -14.04
N LYS A 16 -3.96 -16.48 -14.47
CA LYS A 16 -3.07 -15.71 -13.61
C LYS A 16 -3.65 -14.34 -13.28
N THR A 17 -3.16 -13.74 -12.20
CA THR A 17 -3.48 -12.37 -11.87
C THR A 17 -2.53 -11.41 -12.57
N PHE A 18 -2.95 -10.13 -12.66
CA PHE A 18 -2.07 -9.05 -13.11
C PHE A 18 -0.84 -8.91 -12.20
N ALA A 19 -1.03 -8.88 -10.87
CA ALA A 19 0.06 -8.71 -9.91
C ALA A 19 1.11 -9.83 -10.00
N ASP A 20 0.68 -11.11 -10.03
CA ASP A 20 1.60 -12.24 -10.17
C ASP A 20 2.39 -12.15 -11.48
N THR A 21 1.72 -11.78 -12.58
CA THR A 21 2.36 -11.64 -13.90
C THR A 21 3.33 -10.46 -13.91
N PHE A 22 2.92 -9.28 -13.39
CA PHE A 22 3.77 -8.11 -13.27
C PHE A 22 5.09 -8.46 -12.58
N TYR A 23 5.01 -9.05 -11.40
CA TYR A 23 6.18 -9.41 -10.61
C TYR A 23 7.02 -10.54 -11.25
N SER A 24 6.40 -11.50 -11.93
CA SER A 24 7.12 -12.62 -12.57
C SER A 24 8.03 -12.17 -13.72
N LEU A 25 7.76 -11.01 -14.34
CA LEU A 25 8.54 -10.44 -15.43
C LEU A 25 9.74 -9.59 -14.93
N ILE A 26 9.70 -9.11 -13.69
CA ILE A 26 10.74 -8.24 -13.10
C ILE A 26 12.15 -8.82 -13.18
N PRO A 27 12.42 -10.10 -12.85
CA PRO A 27 13.78 -10.64 -12.86
C PRO A 27 14.49 -10.57 -14.23
N GLN A 28 13.74 -10.53 -15.32
CA GLN A 28 14.28 -10.48 -16.69
C GLN A 28 14.31 -9.05 -17.26
N THR A 29 13.79 -8.07 -16.51
CA THR A 29 13.56 -6.70 -16.97
C THR A 29 14.75 -5.80 -16.61
N SER A 30 15.32 -5.11 -17.57
CA SER A 30 16.28 -4.05 -17.33
C SER A 30 15.70 -2.65 -17.52
N LYS A 31 14.62 -2.53 -18.28
CA LYS A 31 13.87 -1.28 -18.48
C LYS A 31 12.37 -1.56 -18.40
N LEU A 32 11.66 -0.77 -17.61
CA LEU A 32 10.22 -0.81 -17.45
C LEU A 32 9.60 0.53 -17.89
N ASP A 33 8.73 0.51 -18.89
CA ASP A 33 7.95 1.68 -19.32
C ASP A 33 6.47 1.44 -18.98
N ILE A 34 5.88 2.34 -18.22
CA ILE A 34 4.49 2.25 -17.74
C ILE A 34 3.72 3.48 -18.19
N ALA A 35 2.56 3.29 -18.82
CA ALA A 35 1.61 4.35 -19.13
C ALA A 35 0.22 3.96 -18.60
N VAL A 36 -0.25 4.68 -17.57
CA VAL A 36 -1.51 4.39 -16.86
C VAL A 36 -2.34 5.64 -16.67
N GLY A 37 -3.66 5.49 -16.48
CA GLY A 37 -4.55 6.63 -16.22
C GLY A 37 -4.33 7.20 -14.83
N TYR A 38 -4.36 6.34 -13.80
CA TYR A 38 -4.31 6.72 -12.40
C TYR A 38 -3.24 5.97 -11.62
N VAL A 39 -2.78 6.59 -10.53
CA VAL A 39 -1.85 6.00 -9.57
C VAL A 39 -2.36 6.21 -8.15
N SER A 40 -1.99 5.30 -7.23
CA SER A 40 -2.16 5.49 -5.79
C SER A 40 -0.80 5.72 -5.11
N SER A 41 -0.80 6.40 -3.99
CA SER A 41 0.43 6.73 -3.26
C SER A 41 1.21 5.49 -2.82
N ASP A 42 0.50 4.48 -2.32
CA ASP A 42 1.09 3.21 -1.89
C ASP A 42 1.68 2.39 -3.06
N ALA A 43 1.02 2.40 -4.23
CA ALA A 43 1.55 1.73 -5.42
C ALA A 43 2.82 2.40 -5.97
N LEU A 44 2.90 3.73 -5.91
CA LEU A 44 4.10 4.47 -6.30
C LEU A 44 5.30 4.09 -5.41
N ILE A 45 5.09 4.04 -4.10
CA ILE A 45 6.14 3.66 -3.15
C ILE A 45 6.49 2.16 -3.24
N GLU A 46 5.50 1.29 -3.51
CA GLU A 46 5.77 -0.13 -3.75
C GLU A 46 6.57 -0.35 -5.05
N LEU A 47 6.26 0.39 -6.11
CA LEU A 47 7.04 0.37 -7.35
C LEU A 47 8.48 0.83 -7.11
N GLN A 48 8.69 1.95 -6.42
CA GLN A 48 10.02 2.42 -6.05
C GLN A 48 10.78 1.35 -5.27
N LYS A 49 10.16 0.78 -4.23
CA LYS A 49 10.80 -0.25 -3.41
C LYS A 49 11.10 -1.53 -4.19
N THR A 50 10.24 -1.89 -5.15
CA THR A 50 10.50 -3.00 -6.07
C THR A 50 11.78 -2.77 -6.87
N ILE A 51 11.99 -1.55 -7.38
CA ILE A 51 13.21 -1.20 -8.14
C ILE A 51 14.44 -1.22 -7.23
N GLU A 52 14.37 -0.63 -6.05
CA GLU A 52 15.47 -0.63 -5.07
C GLU A 52 15.94 -2.04 -4.70
N LEU A 53 15.01 -2.97 -4.54
CA LEU A 53 15.30 -4.36 -4.17
C LEU A 53 15.74 -5.23 -5.36
N ASN A 54 15.34 -4.87 -6.60
CA ASN A 54 15.65 -5.64 -7.82
C ASN A 54 16.56 -4.81 -8.74
N ARG A 55 17.84 -4.82 -8.45
CA ARG A 55 18.89 -4.00 -9.09
C ARG A 55 19.12 -4.28 -10.58
N ASN A 56 18.49 -5.30 -11.15
CA ASN A 56 18.51 -5.55 -12.59
C ASN A 56 17.72 -4.48 -13.37
N ILE A 57 16.76 -3.79 -12.75
CA ILE A 57 16.03 -2.67 -13.36
C ILE A 57 16.95 -1.45 -13.35
N GLN A 58 17.34 -0.99 -14.53
CA GLN A 58 18.25 0.13 -14.75
C GLN A 58 17.51 1.39 -15.24
N ALA A 59 16.28 1.25 -15.74
CA ALA A 59 15.48 2.36 -16.19
C ALA A 59 13.97 2.13 -15.91
N LEU A 60 13.30 3.20 -15.48
CA LEU A 60 11.85 3.28 -15.33
C LEU A 60 11.32 4.60 -15.88
N ASN A 61 10.34 4.54 -16.79
CA ASN A 61 9.53 5.69 -17.15
C ASN A 61 8.08 5.42 -16.74
N LEU A 62 7.52 6.30 -15.91
CA LEU A 62 6.11 6.26 -15.53
C LEU A 62 5.37 7.44 -16.15
N ILE A 63 4.37 7.15 -16.97
CA ILE A 63 3.47 8.15 -17.56
C ILE A 63 2.11 8.04 -16.88
N VAL A 64 1.61 9.15 -16.34
CA VAL A 64 0.31 9.25 -15.66
C VAL A 64 -0.61 10.14 -16.48
N GLY A 65 -1.75 9.58 -16.91
CA GLY A 65 -2.56 10.18 -17.96
C GLY A 65 -3.70 11.07 -17.53
N MET A 66 -4.22 10.90 -16.30
CA MET A 66 -5.45 11.57 -15.87
C MET A 66 -5.22 12.65 -14.83
N HIS A 67 -4.27 12.49 -13.94
CA HIS A 67 -4.11 13.36 -12.77
C HIS A 67 -3.76 14.82 -13.07
N TYR A 68 -3.23 15.16 -14.25
CA TYR A 68 -3.03 16.54 -14.64
C TYR A 68 -4.37 17.30 -14.77
N PHE A 69 -5.40 16.63 -15.26
CA PHE A 69 -6.75 17.19 -15.46
C PHE A 69 -7.68 16.94 -14.27
N ASP A 70 -7.62 15.74 -13.70
CA ASP A 70 -8.53 15.28 -12.63
C ASP A 70 -7.96 15.57 -11.24
N LYS A 71 -6.75 16.14 -11.17
CA LYS A 71 -5.94 16.48 -9.98
C LYS A 71 -5.50 15.24 -9.18
N PHE A 72 -4.44 15.41 -8.45
CA PHE A 72 -3.97 14.50 -7.41
C PHE A 72 -4.64 14.80 -6.07
N THR A 73 -4.65 13.84 -5.16
CA THR A 73 -4.62 14.18 -3.74
C THR A 73 -3.20 14.65 -3.37
N LYS A 74 -3.05 15.37 -2.25
CA LYS A 74 -1.73 15.86 -1.83
C LYS A 74 -0.75 14.71 -1.55
N VAL A 75 -1.24 13.62 -0.97
CA VAL A 75 -0.43 12.42 -0.67
C VAL A 75 0.03 11.73 -1.95
N GLN A 76 -0.85 11.58 -2.95
CA GLN A 76 -0.50 11.01 -4.26
C GLN A 76 0.58 11.84 -4.97
N TYR A 77 0.42 13.17 -4.97
CA TYR A 77 1.39 14.08 -5.59
C TYR A 77 2.77 13.96 -4.94
N ASN A 78 2.82 14.01 -3.61
CA ASN A 78 4.07 13.87 -2.87
C ASN A 78 4.76 12.53 -3.15
N ALA A 79 4.01 11.42 -3.22
CA ALA A 79 4.56 10.11 -3.57
C ALA A 79 5.08 10.05 -5.02
N ALA A 80 4.40 10.71 -5.96
CA ALA A 80 4.84 10.79 -7.36
C ALA A 80 6.11 11.65 -7.50
N MET A 81 6.20 12.77 -6.77
CA MET A 81 7.40 13.60 -6.71
C MET A 81 8.58 12.83 -6.11
N HIS A 82 8.36 12.13 -4.99
CA HIS A 82 9.39 11.31 -4.35
C HIS A 82 9.94 10.22 -5.29
N LEU A 83 9.06 9.53 -6.02
CA LEU A 83 9.49 8.57 -7.05
C LEU A 83 10.27 9.26 -8.17
N ASN A 84 9.82 10.44 -8.64
CA ASN A 84 10.53 11.19 -9.68
C ASN A 84 11.93 11.62 -9.24
N GLU A 85 12.08 12.13 -8.03
CA GLU A 85 13.38 12.49 -7.43
C GLU A 85 14.30 11.28 -7.37
N PHE A 86 13.83 10.15 -6.83
CA PHE A 86 14.58 8.90 -6.79
C PHE A 86 15.08 8.46 -8.18
N LEU A 87 14.20 8.47 -9.19
CA LEU A 87 14.56 8.07 -10.54
C LEU A 87 15.55 9.02 -11.20
N THR A 88 15.38 10.32 -10.99
CA THR A 88 16.25 11.35 -11.57
C THR A 88 17.66 11.32 -10.94
N GLU A 89 17.75 11.25 -9.61
CA GLU A 89 19.02 11.19 -8.87
C GLU A 89 19.84 9.95 -9.24
N ASN A 90 19.18 8.83 -9.54
CA ASN A 90 19.82 7.60 -9.96
C ASN A 90 20.00 7.47 -11.48
N ASN A 91 19.67 8.49 -12.28
CA ASN A 91 19.71 8.48 -13.74
C ASN A 91 18.89 7.33 -14.37
N MET A 92 17.78 6.96 -13.76
CA MET A 92 16.93 5.83 -14.18
C MET A 92 15.73 6.24 -15.04
N GLY A 93 15.39 7.52 -15.10
CA GLY A 93 14.21 8.01 -15.83
C GLY A 93 13.41 9.03 -15.04
N GLY A 94 12.06 8.92 -15.04
CA GLY A 94 11.22 9.87 -14.30
C GLY A 94 9.73 9.60 -14.40
N VAL A 95 8.98 10.43 -13.67
CA VAL A 95 7.52 10.48 -13.70
C VAL A 95 7.05 11.62 -14.59
N ARG A 96 6.20 11.32 -15.55
CA ARG A 96 5.70 12.28 -16.56
C ARG A 96 4.19 12.32 -16.53
N LEU A 97 3.60 13.49 -16.70
CA LEU A 97 2.16 13.67 -16.82
C LEU A 97 1.78 13.97 -18.27
N VAL A 98 0.71 13.34 -18.75
CA VAL A 98 0.11 13.72 -20.03
C VAL A 98 -0.60 15.07 -19.85
N THR A 99 -0.17 16.08 -20.58
CA THR A 99 -0.69 17.46 -20.46
C THR A 99 -1.50 17.89 -21.67
N ALA A 100 -1.41 17.15 -22.78
CA ALA A 100 -2.07 17.51 -24.05
C ALA A 100 -3.53 17.02 -24.12
N PHE A 101 -3.86 15.91 -23.48
CA PHE A 101 -5.20 15.28 -23.48
C PHE A 101 -5.32 14.31 -22.31
N ARG A 102 -6.55 13.86 -21.99
CA ARG A 102 -6.78 12.81 -21.00
C ARG A 102 -6.39 11.45 -21.59
N TYR A 103 -5.39 10.80 -20.97
CA TYR A 103 -4.97 9.46 -21.36
C TYR A 103 -5.44 8.44 -20.29
N HIS A 104 -6.31 7.52 -20.68
CA HIS A 104 -6.87 6.50 -19.79
C HIS A 104 -6.43 5.07 -20.14
N GLY A 105 -5.43 4.91 -21.01
CA GLY A 105 -4.82 3.62 -21.32
C GLY A 105 -4.07 3.03 -20.12
N LYS A 106 -3.84 1.73 -20.14
CA LYS A 106 -3.00 1.01 -19.17
C LYS A 106 -2.11 0.06 -19.95
N LEU A 107 -0.86 0.47 -20.11
CA LEU A 107 0.19 -0.23 -20.83
C LEU A 107 1.42 -0.39 -19.96
N TYR A 108 1.98 -1.59 -19.95
CA TYR A 108 3.22 -1.93 -19.26
C TYR A 108 4.14 -2.62 -20.24
N SER A 109 5.32 -2.07 -20.50
CA SER A 109 6.31 -2.64 -21.42
C SER A 109 7.58 -3.02 -20.67
N TYR A 110 7.97 -4.27 -20.81
CA TYR A 110 9.14 -4.87 -20.18
C TYR A 110 10.20 -5.11 -21.24
N SER A 111 11.37 -4.51 -21.03
CA SER A 111 12.50 -4.63 -21.96
C SER A 111 13.74 -5.19 -21.26
N ASN A 112 14.58 -5.88 -22.01
CA ASN A 112 15.92 -6.30 -21.62
C ASN A 112 16.94 -5.85 -22.67
N LYS A 113 18.17 -6.33 -22.59
CA LYS A 113 19.24 -5.96 -23.55
C LYS A 113 18.92 -6.29 -25.02
N LYS A 114 17.94 -7.19 -25.28
CA LYS A 114 17.51 -7.55 -26.63
C LYS A 114 16.31 -6.72 -27.12
N GLY A 115 15.77 -5.85 -26.29
CA GLY A 115 14.61 -5.01 -26.57
C GLY A 115 13.35 -5.43 -25.78
N PRO A 116 12.15 -4.92 -26.14
CA PRO A 116 10.91 -5.26 -25.49
C PRO A 116 10.57 -6.74 -25.74
N PHE A 117 10.29 -7.47 -24.64
CA PHE A 117 10.01 -8.91 -24.66
C PHE A 117 8.61 -9.29 -24.14
N ALA A 118 7.99 -8.39 -23.37
CA ALA A 118 6.64 -8.58 -22.86
C ALA A 118 5.93 -7.22 -22.69
N CYS A 119 4.62 -7.21 -22.93
CA CYS A 119 3.76 -6.08 -22.66
C CYS A 119 2.46 -6.57 -22.01
N ILE A 120 1.91 -5.77 -21.11
CA ILE A 120 0.56 -5.97 -20.57
C ILE A 120 -0.32 -4.80 -20.99
N ILE A 121 -1.51 -5.09 -21.51
CA ILE A 121 -2.55 -4.11 -21.84
C ILE A 121 -3.87 -4.55 -21.22
N GLY A 122 -4.66 -3.60 -20.67
CA GLY A 122 -5.97 -3.90 -20.12
C GLY A 122 -6.56 -2.78 -19.29
N SER A 123 -7.28 -3.15 -18.23
CA SER A 123 -7.94 -2.20 -17.33
C SER A 123 -7.14 -1.88 -16.08
N ASN A 124 -6.10 -2.65 -15.75
CA ASN A 124 -5.32 -2.55 -14.50
C ASN A 124 -4.48 -1.27 -14.43
N ASN A 125 -4.82 -0.35 -13.53
CA ASN A 125 -3.96 0.77 -13.14
C ASN A 125 -2.78 0.29 -12.26
N LEU A 126 -1.84 1.17 -11.94
CA LEU A 126 -0.65 0.83 -11.14
C LEU A 126 -1.01 0.23 -9.76
N SER A 127 -2.11 0.67 -9.16
CA SER A 127 -2.61 0.11 -7.89
C SER A 127 -2.83 -1.41 -7.92
N SER A 128 -3.00 -2.00 -9.11
CA SER A 128 -3.19 -3.45 -9.27
C SER A 128 -1.92 -4.29 -9.04
N ILE A 129 -0.75 -3.68 -8.81
CA ILE A 129 0.44 -4.40 -8.33
C ILE A 129 0.31 -4.82 -6.86
N ILE A 130 -0.66 -4.21 -6.14
CA ILE A 130 -0.93 -4.45 -4.72
C ILE A 130 -2.11 -5.43 -4.61
N ASP A 131 -1.89 -6.53 -3.89
CA ASP A 131 -2.95 -7.49 -3.64
C ASP A 131 -3.90 -7.03 -2.51
N GLY A 132 -5.20 -7.25 -2.69
CA GLY A 132 -6.25 -6.97 -1.70
C GLY A 132 -6.64 -5.49 -1.61
N GLY A 133 -7.53 -5.17 -0.69
CA GLY A 133 -8.07 -3.82 -0.49
C GLY A 133 -9.46 -3.65 -1.09
N VAL A 134 -9.66 -2.60 -1.88
CA VAL A 134 -10.92 -2.34 -2.59
C VAL A 134 -11.07 -3.31 -3.75
N ARG A 135 -12.21 -3.98 -3.83
CA ARG A 135 -12.49 -4.95 -4.90
C ARG A 135 -12.98 -4.26 -6.17
N VAL A 136 -12.08 -4.11 -7.13
CA VAL A 136 -12.43 -3.79 -8.51
C VAL A 136 -11.97 -4.95 -9.39
N TYR A 137 -12.90 -5.60 -10.10
CA TYR A 137 -12.57 -6.73 -10.96
C TYR A 137 -12.00 -6.22 -12.28
N GLU A 138 -10.71 -6.43 -12.47
CA GLU A 138 -9.95 -5.97 -13.63
C GLU A 138 -9.54 -7.16 -14.49
N ASN A 139 -9.30 -6.90 -15.77
CA ASN A 139 -8.70 -7.88 -16.67
C ASN A 139 -7.72 -7.24 -17.64
N SER A 140 -6.72 -8.01 -18.02
CA SER A 140 -5.65 -7.59 -18.91
C SER A 140 -5.17 -8.74 -19.79
N VAL A 141 -4.32 -8.43 -20.74
CA VAL A 141 -3.70 -9.40 -21.63
C VAL A 141 -2.18 -9.21 -21.60
N LEU A 142 -1.46 -10.31 -21.34
CA LEU A 142 -0.03 -10.40 -21.53
C LEU A 142 0.26 -10.75 -23.00
N LEU A 143 1.09 -9.96 -23.65
CA LEU A 143 1.59 -10.15 -25.00
C LEU A 143 3.12 -10.34 -24.94
N GLN A 144 3.61 -11.36 -25.67
CA GLN A 144 5.05 -11.68 -25.79
C GLN A 144 5.47 -11.86 -27.26
N GLU A 145 4.58 -11.55 -28.18
CA GLU A 145 4.86 -11.56 -29.61
C GLU A 145 5.67 -10.31 -29.95
N GLN A 146 6.76 -10.48 -30.73
CA GLN A 146 7.79 -9.47 -30.92
C GLN A 146 7.27 -8.18 -31.60
N ASN A 147 6.39 -8.30 -32.60
CA ASN A 147 5.87 -7.12 -33.29
C ASN A 147 4.95 -6.32 -32.36
N ALA A 148 4.01 -6.99 -31.66
CA ALA A 148 3.12 -6.34 -30.73
C ALA A 148 3.89 -5.65 -29.58
N THR A 149 4.93 -6.29 -29.02
CA THR A 149 5.72 -5.68 -27.96
C THR A 149 6.51 -4.46 -28.43
N LYS A 150 7.04 -4.48 -29.67
CA LYS A 150 7.73 -3.33 -30.26
C LYS A 150 6.76 -2.16 -30.53
N GLU A 151 5.58 -2.44 -31.10
CA GLU A 151 4.57 -1.41 -31.37
C GLU A 151 4.12 -0.73 -30.07
N MET A 152 3.79 -1.51 -29.03
CA MET A 152 3.36 -0.96 -27.75
C MET A 152 4.45 -0.17 -27.03
N SER A 153 5.69 -0.66 -27.03
CA SER A 153 6.83 0.07 -26.50
C SER A 153 7.11 1.36 -27.28
N GLY A 154 6.98 1.31 -28.61
CA GLY A 154 7.10 2.46 -29.49
C GLY A 154 6.02 3.51 -29.20
N PHE A 155 4.77 3.08 -29.01
CA PHE A 155 3.67 3.97 -28.63
C PHE A 155 3.94 4.68 -27.30
N ILE A 156 4.37 3.96 -26.24
CA ILE A 156 4.69 4.59 -24.94
C ILE A 156 5.81 5.62 -25.11
N SER A 157 6.84 5.31 -25.90
CA SER A 157 7.95 6.23 -26.17
C SER A 157 7.47 7.48 -26.93
N GLN A 158 6.61 7.33 -27.91
CA GLN A 158 6.03 8.46 -28.66
C GLN A 158 5.14 9.32 -27.77
N LEU A 159 4.29 8.69 -26.92
CA LEU A 159 3.45 9.40 -25.95
C LEU A 159 4.30 10.24 -25.00
N ALA A 160 5.40 9.66 -24.49
CA ALA A 160 6.35 10.36 -23.61
C ALA A 160 6.94 11.62 -24.26
N GLN A 161 7.34 11.52 -25.53
CA GLN A 161 8.01 12.59 -26.26
C GLN A 161 7.08 13.71 -26.72
N THR A 162 5.84 13.35 -27.10
CA THR A 162 4.95 14.30 -27.79
C THR A 162 3.88 14.94 -26.90
N ALA A 163 3.46 14.26 -25.83
CA ALA A 163 2.27 14.66 -25.08
C ALA A 163 2.50 14.83 -23.56
N THR A 164 3.73 14.68 -23.08
CA THR A 164 3.99 14.69 -21.64
C THR A 164 5.06 15.70 -21.22
N LYS A 165 4.99 16.13 -19.95
CA LYS A 165 6.04 16.87 -19.25
C LYS A 165 6.47 16.11 -18.01
N ASN A 166 7.72 16.30 -17.56
CA ASN A 166 8.15 15.77 -16.26
C ASN A 166 7.32 16.45 -15.15
N ILE A 167 6.91 15.70 -14.14
CA ILE A 167 6.08 16.21 -13.04
C ILE A 167 6.75 17.38 -12.31
N ALA A 168 8.09 17.38 -12.21
CA ALA A 168 8.86 18.46 -11.60
C ALA A 168 8.89 19.77 -12.42
N GLU A 169 8.51 19.71 -13.71
CA GLU A 169 8.41 20.90 -14.59
C GLU A 169 7.03 21.57 -14.53
N LEU A 170 6.11 21.01 -13.76
CA LEU A 170 4.71 21.44 -13.70
C LEU A 170 4.41 22.14 -12.38
N ASP A 171 3.72 23.27 -12.45
CA ASP A 171 3.21 23.99 -11.28
C ASP A 171 1.83 23.41 -10.89
N ILE A 172 1.82 22.45 -9.94
CA ILE A 172 0.60 21.78 -9.46
C ILE A 172 0.30 22.26 -8.04
N ASN A 173 -0.69 23.14 -7.91
CA ASN A 173 -1.07 23.82 -6.67
C ASN A 173 -2.44 23.41 -6.14
N GLU A 174 -3.23 22.69 -6.95
CA GLU A 174 -4.60 22.31 -6.60
C GLU A 174 -4.70 20.78 -6.43
N PHE A 175 -5.31 20.36 -5.33
CA PHE A 175 -5.41 18.96 -4.94
C PHE A 175 -6.86 18.59 -4.60
N ASN A 176 -7.20 17.33 -4.89
CA ASN A 176 -8.44 16.72 -4.42
C ASN A 176 -8.36 16.43 -2.91
N GLN A 177 -9.53 16.37 -2.28
CA GLN A 177 -9.62 15.93 -0.88
C GLN A 177 -9.15 14.47 -0.74
N GLU A 178 -8.43 14.20 0.33
CA GLU A 178 -8.03 12.82 0.68
C GLU A 178 -9.25 11.99 1.08
N ASN A 179 -9.32 10.77 0.55
CA ASN A 179 -10.31 9.80 0.99
C ASN A 179 -9.76 8.99 2.17
N PRO A 180 -10.60 8.56 3.13
CA PRO A 180 -10.19 7.66 4.18
C PRO A 180 -9.63 6.35 3.61
N LEU A 181 -8.45 5.93 4.04
CA LEU A 181 -7.72 4.76 3.52
C LEU A 181 -8.46 3.43 3.70
N LEU A 182 -9.41 3.38 4.64
CA LEU A 182 -10.21 2.20 4.95
C LEU A 182 -11.56 2.18 4.23
N GLU A 183 -11.94 3.25 3.54
CA GLU A 183 -13.22 3.34 2.83
C GLU A 183 -13.28 2.29 1.71
N GLY A 184 -14.39 1.54 1.66
CA GLY A 184 -14.60 0.47 0.67
C GLY A 184 -13.70 -0.75 0.81
N HIS A 185 -12.88 -0.86 1.87
CA HIS A 185 -12.04 -2.03 2.10
C HIS A 185 -12.88 -3.26 2.48
N GLU A 186 -12.61 -4.42 1.85
CA GLU A 186 -13.41 -5.65 1.95
C GLU A 186 -13.72 -6.11 3.38
N PHE A 187 -12.73 -6.03 4.28
CA PHE A 187 -12.82 -6.56 5.64
C PHE A 187 -13.07 -5.47 6.70
N VAL A 188 -13.51 -4.30 6.26
CA VAL A 188 -13.70 -3.13 7.12
C VAL A 188 -15.12 -2.63 7.01
N LYS A 189 -15.71 -2.20 8.13
CA LYS A 189 -17.02 -1.56 8.17
C LYS A 189 -16.90 -0.17 8.76
N ARG A 190 -17.60 0.79 8.16
CA ARG A 190 -17.85 2.10 8.76
C ARG A 190 -19.01 1.97 9.73
N LEU A 191 -18.84 2.45 10.96
CA LEU A 191 -19.87 2.41 12.00
C LEU A 191 -20.60 3.74 12.10
N SER A 192 -21.84 3.68 12.57
CA SER A 192 -22.62 4.87 12.91
C SER A 192 -22.06 5.55 14.17
N PRO A 193 -22.29 6.88 14.38
CA PRO A 193 -21.95 7.54 15.63
C PRO A 193 -22.58 6.90 16.86
N HIS A 194 -23.77 6.33 16.71
CA HIS A 194 -24.47 5.59 17.78
C HIS A 194 -23.69 4.33 18.18
N ASP A 195 -23.24 3.52 17.21
CA ASP A 195 -22.48 2.29 17.49
C ASP A 195 -21.14 2.56 18.14
N ILE A 196 -20.48 3.66 17.74
CA ILE A 196 -19.22 4.12 18.36
C ILE A 196 -19.49 4.52 19.82
N ALA A 197 -20.50 5.32 20.08
CA ALA A 197 -20.87 5.75 21.42
C ALA A 197 -21.24 4.56 22.31
N LEU A 198 -21.97 3.57 21.78
CA LEU A 198 -22.29 2.34 22.49
C LEU A 198 -21.03 1.53 22.83
N ALA A 199 -20.10 1.39 21.88
CA ALA A 199 -18.83 0.71 22.12
C ALA A 199 -17.99 1.43 23.20
N MET A 200 -17.97 2.76 23.18
CA MET A 200 -17.30 3.57 24.22
C MET A 200 -17.95 3.39 25.59
N TYR A 201 -19.28 3.37 25.66
CA TYR A 201 -20.01 3.19 26.92
C TYR A 201 -19.84 1.79 27.51
N THR A 202 -19.63 0.77 26.66
CA THR A 202 -19.50 -0.63 27.06
C THR A 202 -18.05 -1.03 27.40
N LYS A 203 -17.11 -0.10 27.41
CA LYS A 203 -15.71 -0.37 27.83
C LYS A 203 -15.64 -0.84 29.28
N THR A 204 -14.83 -1.86 29.53
CA THR A 204 -14.52 -2.36 30.88
C THR A 204 -13.27 -1.69 31.45
N LYS A 205 -12.87 -2.07 32.67
CA LYS A 205 -11.61 -1.64 33.27
C LYS A 205 -10.39 -2.38 32.70
N THR A 206 -10.59 -3.48 31.93
CA THR A 206 -9.53 -4.24 31.30
C THR A 206 -9.04 -3.51 30.06
N SER A 207 -7.86 -2.91 30.17
CA SER A 207 -7.29 -2.05 29.13
C SER A 207 -5.76 -2.20 29.08
N PHE A 208 -5.21 -2.17 27.87
CA PHE A 208 -3.79 -2.39 27.61
C PHE A 208 -3.24 -1.25 26.75
N GLU A 209 -2.18 -0.60 27.26
CA GLU A 209 -1.40 0.36 26.47
C GLU A 209 -0.34 -0.41 25.67
N ILE A 210 -0.44 -0.35 24.35
CA ILE A 210 0.44 -1.06 23.43
C ILE A 210 1.41 -0.05 22.80
N PRO A 211 2.72 -0.13 23.09
CA PRO A 211 3.69 0.83 22.59
C PRO A 211 3.98 0.58 21.11
N ILE A 212 4.11 1.68 20.35
CA ILE A 212 4.58 1.70 18.98
C ILE A 212 6.08 1.94 19.00
N LYS A 213 6.87 0.95 18.56
CA LYS A 213 8.32 1.09 18.51
C LYS A 213 8.70 1.90 17.25
N PRO A 214 9.39 3.04 17.41
CA PRO A 214 9.84 3.85 16.29
C PRO A 214 10.99 3.20 15.52
N TYR A 215 11.36 3.81 14.39
CA TYR A 215 12.39 3.31 13.47
C TYR A 215 13.75 3.12 14.17
N GLU A 216 14.13 4.01 15.05
CA GLU A 216 15.41 3.98 15.78
C GLU A 216 15.54 2.74 16.66
N ILE A 217 14.43 2.19 17.13
CA ILE A 217 14.40 0.96 17.97
C ILE A 217 14.12 -0.28 17.14
N SER A 218 13.26 -0.15 16.11
CA SER A 218 12.78 -1.27 15.31
C SER A 218 12.68 -0.89 13.82
N PRO A 219 13.81 -0.79 13.11
CA PRO A 219 13.86 -0.24 11.74
C PRO A 219 13.16 -1.10 10.70
N GLN A 220 12.80 -2.35 11.01
CA GLN A 220 12.20 -3.28 10.06
C GLN A 220 10.97 -4.02 10.62
N SER A 221 10.38 -3.49 11.68
CA SER A 221 9.19 -4.06 12.32
C SER A 221 8.23 -2.97 12.81
N ASN A 222 7.18 -3.34 13.50
CA ASN A 222 6.09 -2.47 13.94
C ASN A 222 5.45 -1.72 12.76
N LEU A 223 5.52 -0.40 12.68
CA LEU A 223 5.03 0.38 11.54
C LEU A 223 6.05 0.47 10.39
N ASN A 224 7.27 -0.05 10.58
CA ASN A 224 8.40 0.08 9.65
C ASN A 224 8.73 -1.21 8.87
N VAL A 225 7.80 -2.15 8.80
CA VAL A 225 7.97 -3.44 8.09
C VAL A 225 8.37 -3.25 6.61
N PHE A 226 7.90 -2.19 5.97
CA PHE A 226 8.24 -1.80 4.60
C PHE A 226 9.76 -1.64 4.37
N PHE A 227 10.51 -1.21 5.36
CA PHE A 227 11.96 -1.01 5.26
C PHE A 227 12.78 -2.31 5.43
N GLY A 228 12.10 -3.44 5.62
CA GLY A 228 12.73 -4.76 5.67
C GLY A 228 13.22 -5.24 4.30
N LYS A 229 13.90 -6.40 4.30
CA LYS A 229 14.54 -6.99 3.11
C LYS A 229 13.58 -7.46 2.02
N GLY A 230 12.27 -7.42 2.26
CA GLY A 230 11.29 -8.00 1.34
C GLY A 230 11.23 -9.54 1.44
N ARG A 231 10.52 -10.14 0.49
CA ARG A 231 10.36 -11.61 0.37
C ARG A 231 10.99 -12.07 -0.93
N GLU A 232 12.07 -12.80 -0.83
CA GLU A 232 12.77 -13.38 -1.99
C GLU A 232 12.07 -14.64 -2.48
N SER A 233 11.86 -14.75 -3.78
CA SER A 233 11.31 -15.91 -4.45
C SER A 233 12.42 -16.71 -5.15
N LYS A 234 12.11 -17.97 -5.50
CA LYS A 234 13.08 -18.89 -6.12
C LYS A 234 13.68 -18.42 -7.45
N ASN A 235 13.01 -17.50 -8.15
CA ASN A 235 13.48 -16.93 -9.42
C ASN A 235 14.32 -15.64 -9.23
N GLY A 236 14.70 -15.30 -8.00
CA GLY A 236 15.51 -14.13 -7.68
C GLY A 236 14.73 -12.81 -7.58
N LEU A 237 13.41 -12.84 -7.72
CA LEU A 237 12.56 -11.68 -7.43
C LEU A 237 12.55 -11.40 -5.93
N VAL A 238 12.76 -10.14 -5.54
CA VAL A 238 12.51 -9.68 -4.17
C VAL A 238 11.24 -8.79 -4.17
N LYS A 239 10.13 -9.33 -3.68
CA LYS A 239 8.89 -8.58 -3.51
C LYS A 239 8.96 -7.77 -2.21
N PRO A 240 8.72 -6.44 -2.24
CA PRO A 240 8.71 -5.62 -1.03
C PRO A 240 7.59 -6.06 -0.06
N ARG A 241 7.72 -5.68 1.22
CA ARG A 241 6.60 -5.63 2.16
C ARG A 241 5.81 -4.37 1.85
N HIS A 242 4.48 -4.49 1.86
CA HIS A 242 3.61 -3.36 1.53
C HIS A 242 3.76 -2.19 2.52
N TRP A 243 3.59 -0.93 2.06
CA TRP A 243 3.70 0.25 2.91
C TRP A 243 2.81 0.19 4.15
N TYR A 244 1.56 -0.23 3.99
CA TYR A 244 0.62 -0.37 5.11
C TYR A 244 0.69 -1.74 5.82
N GLU A 245 1.58 -2.63 5.46
CA GLU A 245 1.80 -3.85 6.23
C GLU A 245 2.51 -3.50 7.53
N VAL A 246 1.92 -3.93 8.66
CA VAL A 246 2.47 -3.70 10.00
C VAL A 246 2.49 -4.99 10.80
N GLU A 247 3.46 -5.09 11.71
CA GLU A 247 3.62 -6.21 12.60
C GLU A 247 4.02 -5.69 13.98
N LEU A 248 3.03 -5.45 14.84
CA LEU A 248 3.25 -4.91 16.17
C LEU A 248 3.73 -6.02 17.10
N ILE A 249 4.88 -5.79 17.72
CA ILE A 249 5.46 -6.71 18.70
C ILE A 249 5.18 -6.16 20.10
N VAL A 250 4.13 -6.67 20.70
CA VAL A 250 3.68 -6.28 22.04
C VAL A 250 4.64 -6.83 23.10
N PRO A 251 5.13 -5.99 24.03
CA PRO A 251 6.05 -6.41 25.07
C PRO A 251 5.44 -7.43 26.04
N LYS A 252 6.27 -8.34 26.59
CA LYS A 252 5.81 -9.40 27.49
C LYS A 252 5.10 -8.86 28.74
N ASN A 253 5.54 -7.73 29.28
CA ASN A 253 4.90 -7.10 30.43
C ASN A 253 3.46 -6.61 30.15
N VAL A 254 3.07 -6.46 28.88
CA VAL A 254 1.69 -6.19 28.46
C VAL A 254 0.96 -7.52 28.20
N THR A 255 1.56 -8.43 27.42
CA THR A 255 0.89 -9.69 27.03
C THR A 255 0.66 -10.67 28.19
N SER A 256 1.41 -10.53 29.29
CA SER A 256 1.26 -11.33 30.52
C SER A 256 0.23 -10.77 31.50
N GLN A 257 -0.35 -9.60 31.23
CA GLN A 257 -1.40 -9.04 32.10
C GLN A 257 -2.69 -9.86 31.98
N GLU A 258 -3.40 -9.97 33.09
CA GLU A 258 -4.68 -10.68 33.14
C GLU A 258 -5.69 -10.06 32.16
N GLY A 259 -6.35 -10.93 31.38
CA GLY A 259 -7.37 -10.53 30.40
C GLY A 259 -6.81 -10.12 29.02
N TYR A 260 -5.48 -10.11 28.81
CA TYR A 260 -4.91 -9.89 27.47
C TYR A 260 -5.25 -11.08 26.54
N PRO A 261 -5.64 -10.85 25.25
CA PRO A 261 -5.98 -11.92 24.32
C PRO A 261 -4.84 -12.93 24.15
N GLN A 262 -5.16 -14.23 24.14
CA GLN A 262 -4.16 -15.29 24.03
C GLN A 262 -4.21 -16.03 22.69
N SER A 263 -3.04 -16.29 22.09
CA SER A 263 -2.90 -16.79 20.72
C SER A 263 -3.37 -18.24 20.47
N LYS A 264 -3.67 -18.99 21.51
CA LYS A 264 -4.08 -20.41 21.41
C LYS A 264 -5.48 -20.65 21.98
N THR A 265 -6.28 -19.59 22.11
CA THR A 265 -7.63 -19.63 22.62
C THR A 265 -8.62 -19.09 21.57
N GLU A 266 -9.91 -19.21 21.85
CA GLU A 266 -10.96 -18.63 21.00
C GLU A 266 -10.83 -17.09 20.93
N ASP A 267 -10.27 -16.46 21.94
CA ASP A 267 -9.99 -15.02 22.01
C ASP A 267 -8.81 -14.56 21.14
N ALA A 268 -8.14 -15.48 20.44
CA ALA A 268 -7.01 -15.12 19.56
C ALA A 268 -7.40 -14.21 18.39
N VAL A 269 -8.65 -14.30 17.92
CA VAL A 269 -9.24 -13.45 16.88
C VAL A 269 -10.44 -12.71 17.45
N PHE A 270 -10.47 -11.42 17.32
CA PHE A 270 -11.49 -10.56 17.87
C PHE A 270 -11.80 -9.37 16.97
N THR A 271 -12.99 -8.79 17.11
CA THR A 271 -13.38 -7.59 16.40
C THR A 271 -12.95 -6.36 17.18
N VAL A 272 -12.34 -5.38 16.49
CA VAL A 272 -12.07 -4.07 17.07
C VAL A 272 -13.05 -3.04 16.53
N ILE A 273 -13.44 -2.09 17.38
CA ILE A 273 -14.13 -0.86 17.06
C ILE A 273 -13.16 0.27 17.38
N THR A 274 -12.88 1.13 16.40
CA THR A 274 -11.91 2.21 16.56
C THR A 274 -12.57 3.51 17.04
N ASP A 275 -11.80 4.37 17.68
CA ASP A 275 -12.19 5.70 18.15
C ASP A 275 -12.75 6.62 17.05
N ASP A 276 -12.29 6.42 15.80
CA ASP A 276 -12.71 7.16 14.61
C ASP A 276 -13.77 6.43 13.76
N GLY A 277 -14.35 5.32 14.29
CA GLY A 277 -15.56 4.68 13.77
C GLY A 277 -15.34 3.63 12.68
N TRP A 278 -14.22 2.93 12.69
CA TRP A 278 -14.02 1.75 11.88
C TRP A 278 -14.20 0.47 12.70
N SER A 279 -14.57 -0.61 12.03
CA SER A 279 -14.61 -1.95 12.62
C SER A 279 -13.98 -2.96 11.69
N PHE A 280 -13.07 -3.76 12.24
CA PHE A 280 -12.38 -4.84 11.54
C PHE A 280 -11.88 -5.90 12.54
N LYS A 281 -11.42 -7.04 12.02
CA LYS A 281 -10.88 -8.10 12.86
C LYS A 281 -9.39 -7.91 13.11
N CYS A 282 -8.97 -8.12 14.35
CA CYS A 282 -7.57 -8.25 14.76
C CYS A 282 -7.31 -9.65 15.31
N LYS A 283 -6.03 -10.02 15.36
CA LYS A 283 -5.59 -11.23 16.05
C LYS A 283 -4.26 -11.06 16.76
N VAL A 284 -4.07 -11.88 17.79
CA VAL A 284 -2.78 -12.11 18.43
C VAL A 284 -2.22 -13.47 18.02
N SER A 285 -0.90 -13.57 17.91
CA SER A 285 -0.19 -14.78 17.53
C SER A 285 1.24 -14.82 18.02
N GLY A 286 1.95 -15.93 17.74
CA GLY A 286 3.33 -16.13 18.16
C GLY A 286 3.49 -16.47 19.64
N ASP A 287 4.74 -16.63 20.07
CA ASP A 287 5.08 -16.93 21.46
C ASP A 287 4.64 -15.78 22.37
N TYR A 288 4.03 -16.11 23.48
CA TYR A 288 3.49 -15.16 24.45
C TYR A 288 2.46 -14.20 23.85
N SER A 289 1.76 -14.57 22.76
CA SER A 289 0.73 -13.75 22.09
C SER A 289 1.24 -12.34 21.68
N LYS A 290 2.54 -12.23 21.39
CA LYS A 290 3.23 -10.94 21.20
C LYS A 290 2.91 -10.25 19.87
N ASN A 291 2.51 -11.01 18.83
CA ASN A 291 2.24 -10.42 17.51
C ASN A 291 0.79 -9.95 17.46
N PHE A 292 0.58 -8.65 17.38
CA PHE A 292 -0.74 -8.03 17.20
C PHE A 292 -0.87 -7.53 15.76
N ARG A 293 -1.90 -7.95 15.04
CA ARG A 293 -2.12 -7.60 13.64
C ARG A 293 -3.59 -7.69 13.24
N SER A 294 -3.97 -7.07 12.12
CA SER A 294 -5.27 -7.30 11.50
C SER A 294 -5.41 -8.74 10.96
N GLU A 295 -6.63 -9.28 10.99
CA GLU A 295 -6.99 -10.56 10.38
C GLU A 295 -7.54 -10.34 8.99
N GLY A 296 -7.31 -11.30 8.08
CA GLY A 296 -7.73 -11.23 6.69
C GLY A 296 -6.76 -10.48 5.79
N ASP A 297 -6.53 -9.20 6.03
CA ASP A 297 -5.53 -8.39 5.33
C ASP A 297 -4.62 -7.64 6.32
N LEU A 298 -3.31 -7.91 6.25
CA LEU A 298 -2.30 -7.32 7.15
C LEU A 298 -2.14 -5.79 6.99
N LYS A 299 -2.71 -5.21 5.94
CA LYS A 299 -2.65 -3.78 5.66
C LYS A 299 -3.68 -2.95 6.44
N ILE A 300 -4.76 -3.56 6.94
CA ILE A 300 -5.87 -2.82 7.57
C ILE A 300 -5.40 -2.04 8.79
N LEU A 301 -4.73 -2.71 9.73
CA LEU A 301 -4.22 -2.05 10.94
C LEU A 301 -3.21 -0.95 10.61
N GLY A 302 -2.37 -1.18 9.59
CA GLY A 302 -1.42 -0.18 9.12
C GLY A 302 -2.07 1.01 8.43
N LYS A 303 -3.11 0.80 7.62
CA LYS A 303 -3.92 1.88 7.05
C LYS A 303 -4.56 2.73 8.15
N TRP A 304 -5.02 2.10 9.21
CA TRP A 304 -5.59 2.82 10.35
C TRP A 304 -4.53 3.64 11.10
N LEU A 305 -3.40 3.03 11.50
CA LEU A 305 -2.34 3.71 12.28
C LEU A 305 -1.57 4.75 11.45
N LYS A 306 -0.99 4.31 10.30
CA LYS A 306 -0.20 5.21 9.45
C LYS A 306 -1.07 6.28 8.80
N GLY A 307 -2.29 5.92 8.37
CA GLY A 307 -3.23 6.89 7.80
C GLY A 307 -3.55 8.04 8.75
N ARG A 308 -3.62 7.78 10.05
CA ARG A 308 -3.79 8.85 11.05
C ARG A 308 -2.56 9.75 11.17
N LEU A 309 -1.35 9.18 11.11
CA LEU A 309 -0.10 9.94 11.10
C LEU A 309 0.05 10.76 9.82
N GLU A 310 -0.35 10.19 8.68
CA GLU A 310 -0.37 10.86 7.37
C GLU A 310 -1.39 12.00 7.34
N ASN A 311 -2.62 11.77 7.82
CA ASN A 311 -3.67 12.79 7.90
C ASN A 311 -3.33 13.92 8.88
N ALA A 312 -2.56 13.64 9.93
CA ALA A 312 -2.02 14.65 10.83
C ALA A 312 -0.83 15.43 10.24
N GLY A 313 -0.36 15.05 9.04
CA GLY A 313 0.76 15.70 8.35
C GLY A 313 2.13 15.43 8.98
N VAL A 314 2.24 14.44 9.88
CA VAL A 314 3.49 14.11 10.58
C VAL A 314 4.25 12.93 9.96
N LEU A 315 3.63 12.24 9.00
CA LEU A 315 4.22 11.13 8.25
C LEU A 315 3.97 11.33 6.75
N LYS A 316 5.01 11.23 5.95
CA LYS A 316 4.86 11.11 4.49
C LYS A 316 4.93 9.65 4.07
N VAL A 317 4.16 9.29 3.03
CA VAL A 317 4.20 7.94 2.46
C VAL A 317 5.60 7.66 1.93
N GLY A 318 6.20 6.55 2.37
CA GLY A 318 7.58 6.17 2.05
C GLY A 318 8.63 6.58 3.10
N GLU A 319 8.30 7.43 4.07
CA GLU A 319 9.20 7.80 5.16
C GLU A 319 9.02 6.91 6.40
N PRO A 320 10.09 6.64 7.18
CA PRO A 320 9.98 5.81 8.37
C PRO A 320 9.19 6.50 9.50
N VAL A 321 8.43 5.71 10.25
CA VAL A 321 7.82 6.17 11.50
C VAL A 321 8.91 6.24 12.58
N THR A 322 9.36 7.44 12.89
CA THR A 322 10.44 7.74 13.84
C THR A 322 9.90 8.14 15.21
N ALA A 323 10.77 8.25 16.20
CA ALA A 323 10.43 8.82 17.50
C ALA A 323 9.91 10.26 17.38
N LYS A 324 10.46 11.03 16.42
CA LYS A 324 9.98 12.37 16.10
C LYS A 324 8.56 12.35 15.53
N THR A 325 8.26 11.42 14.59
CA THR A 325 6.91 11.24 14.02
C THR A 325 5.87 11.03 15.12
N LEU A 326 6.14 10.12 16.07
CA LEU A 326 5.21 9.82 17.17
C LEU A 326 5.10 10.98 18.16
N LYS A 327 6.20 11.69 18.44
CA LYS A 327 6.20 12.88 19.29
C LYS A 327 5.39 14.02 18.65
N ASP A 328 5.58 14.27 17.36
CA ASP A 328 4.85 15.33 16.62
C ASP A 328 3.35 14.99 16.51
N TYR A 329 3.01 13.70 16.44
CA TYR A 329 1.63 13.23 16.53
C TYR A 329 1.02 13.43 17.92
N GLY A 330 1.85 13.36 18.96
CA GLY A 330 1.43 13.52 20.37
C GLY A 330 1.05 12.21 21.07
N ARG A 331 1.31 11.04 20.43
CA ARG A 331 1.04 9.72 21.02
C ARG A 331 1.95 8.64 20.43
N ASP A 332 2.55 7.83 21.28
CA ASP A 332 3.45 6.72 20.93
C ASP A 332 2.91 5.33 21.35
N THR A 333 1.69 5.28 21.88
CA THR A 333 0.96 4.07 22.25
C THR A 333 -0.46 4.11 21.65
N PHE A 334 -1.05 2.96 21.47
CA PHE A 334 -2.51 2.87 21.29
C PHE A 334 -3.10 1.98 22.40
N THR A 335 -4.38 2.21 22.69
CA THR A 335 -5.05 1.52 23.80
C THR A 335 -6.01 0.47 23.26
N LEU A 336 -5.91 -0.76 23.75
CA LEU A 336 -6.86 -1.84 23.48
C LEU A 336 -7.69 -2.10 24.74
N THR A 337 -8.98 -1.78 24.73
CA THR A 337 -9.88 -1.91 25.88
C THR A 337 -10.94 -2.96 25.61
N LYS A 338 -11.12 -3.92 26.52
CA LYS A 338 -12.17 -4.93 26.45
C LYS A 338 -13.53 -4.28 26.65
N THR A 339 -14.54 -4.68 25.85
CA THR A 339 -15.93 -4.28 26.07
C THR A 339 -16.68 -5.37 26.87
N ILE A 340 -17.89 -5.08 27.33
CA ILE A 340 -18.77 -6.08 27.97
C ILE A 340 -19.26 -7.14 26.97
N THR A 341 -19.18 -6.86 25.66
CA THR A 341 -19.57 -7.81 24.61
C THR A 341 -18.42 -8.75 24.30
N PRO A 342 -18.57 -10.07 24.47
CA PRO A 342 -17.51 -11.03 24.16
C PRO A 342 -17.00 -10.89 22.73
N GLY A 343 -15.66 -10.96 22.57
CA GLY A 343 -15.00 -10.89 21.28
C GLY A 343 -14.99 -9.50 20.62
N ILE A 344 -15.50 -8.45 21.29
CA ILE A 344 -15.45 -7.06 20.84
C ILE A 344 -14.54 -6.22 21.74
N TRP A 345 -13.63 -5.48 21.11
CA TRP A 345 -12.66 -4.62 21.77
C TRP A 345 -12.72 -3.20 21.21
N PHE A 346 -12.42 -2.21 22.01
CA PHE A 346 -12.29 -0.83 21.58
C PHE A 346 -10.81 -0.48 21.38
N LEU A 347 -10.48 0.08 20.21
CA LEU A 347 -9.13 0.46 19.82
C LEU A 347 -9.04 1.98 19.72
N ASP A 348 -8.15 2.59 20.49
CA ASP A 348 -8.04 4.05 20.61
C ASP A 348 -6.61 4.51 20.32
N PHE A 349 -6.48 5.42 19.36
CA PHE A 349 -5.23 6.11 19.01
C PHE A 349 -5.43 7.63 18.92
N GLU A 350 -6.49 8.16 19.52
CA GLU A 350 -6.76 9.59 19.56
C GLU A 350 -5.75 10.32 20.46
N VAL A 351 -5.28 11.47 19.98
CA VAL A 351 -4.45 12.38 20.79
C VAL A 351 -5.36 13.13 21.75
N LYS A 352 -5.21 12.85 23.04
CA LYS A 352 -5.92 13.61 24.07
C LYS A 352 -5.38 15.03 24.10
N LYS A 353 -6.24 15.99 23.78
CA LYS A 353 -5.95 17.42 23.92
C LYS A 353 -5.85 17.82 25.40
#